data_07e078bd82a0a7df686f9d07e86d7957
#
_entry.id   07e078bd82a0a7df686f9d07e86d7957
#
_cell.length_a   1.000
_cell.length_b   1.000
_cell.length_c   1.000
_cell.angle_alpha   90.00
_cell.angle_beta   90.00
_cell.angle_gamma   90.00
#
_symmetry.space_group_name_H-M   'P 1'
#
loop_
_entity.id
_entity.type
_entity.pdbx_description
1 polymer ?
#
loop_
_entity_poly.entity_id
_entity_poly.type
_entity_poly.pdbx_seq_one_letter_code
_entity_poly.pdbx_strand_id
1 'polypeptide(L)'
;MNVNVHTTNEIDLQPITFCKYRLKIVDKDILLSFPQLLQLRGRINRLSCHNSLEEIIDTENFVLLFIADRQHLVYLDIPMLIDLREQVDSLFYNVDPVLA
;
A
#
# COMPACT_ATOMS: atom_id res chain seq x y z
N MET A 1 -7.15 3.51 -26.36
CA MET A 1 -6.93 3.69 -25.72
C MET A 1 -6.84 3.78 -24.90
N ASN A 2 -6.73 3.82 -24.34
CA ASN A 2 -6.55 4.00 -23.44
C ASN A 2 -6.08 3.80 -22.64
N VAL A 3 -6.05 3.80 -22.47
CA VAL A 3 -5.62 3.66 -21.99
C VAL A 3 -5.14 3.52 -21.11
N ASN A 4 -4.72 3.41 -20.72
CA ASN A 4 -4.15 3.40 -19.84
C ASN A 4 -4.46 3.71 -18.78
N VAL A 5 -4.71 4.16 -18.79
CA VAL A 5 -5.34 4.59 -17.88
C VAL A 5 -5.69 3.67 -16.86
N HIS A 6 -6.24 2.78 -17.14
CA HIS A 6 -6.62 1.85 -16.27
C HIS A 6 -5.61 1.25 -15.56
N THR A 7 -4.57 1.25 -15.97
CA THR A 7 -3.50 0.64 -15.29
C THR A 7 -3.27 1.24 -13.98
N THR A 8 -3.65 2.44 -13.78
CA THR A 8 -3.40 3.08 -12.52
C THR A 8 -4.31 2.61 -11.44
N ASN A 9 -5.24 1.73 -11.75
CA ASN A 9 -6.20 1.33 -10.75
C ASN A 9 -5.92 0.00 -10.14
N GLU A 10 -4.70 -0.50 -10.25
CA GLU A 10 -4.36 -1.76 -9.63
C GLU A 10 -4.39 -1.65 -8.11
N ILE A 11 -4.10 -0.49 -7.57
CA ILE A 11 -4.11 -0.27 -6.13
C ILE A 11 -4.95 0.96 -5.84
N ASP A 12 -5.86 0.82 -4.87
CA ASP A 12 -6.72 1.92 -4.48
C ASP A 12 -7.00 1.80 -2.99
N LEU A 13 -6.56 2.77 -2.22
CA LEU A 13 -6.72 2.77 -0.78
C LEU A 13 -7.58 3.96 -0.38
N GLN A 14 -8.72 3.69 0.26
CA GLN A 14 -9.67 4.75 0.60
C GLN A 14 -10.23 4.55 1.98
N PRO A 15 -10.51 5.64 2.70
CA PRO A 15 -11.26 5.53 3.95
C PRO A 15 -12.72 5.24 3.64
N ILE A 16 -13.34 4.40 4.47
CA ILE A 16 -14.77 4.10 4.32
C ILE A 16 -15.55 4.82 5.37
N THR A 17 -15.21 4.57 6.63
CA THR A 17 -15.84 5.23 7.77
C THR A 17 -14.76 5.53 8.77
N PHE A 18 -15.15 5.96 9.96
CA PHE A 18 -14.19 6.28 11.00
C PHE A 18 -13.35 5.04 11.33
N CYS A 19 -12.04 5.17 11.21
CA CYS A 19 -11.07 4.11 11.55
C CYS A 19 -11.22 2.86 10.71
N LYS A 20 -11.86 2.95 9.55
CA LYS A 20 -12.00 1.82 8.64
C LYS A 20 -11.56 2.22 7.25
N TYR A 21 -10.83 1.32 6.59
CA TYR A 21 -10.24 1.62 5.30
C TYR A 21 -10.44 0.43 4.38
N ARG A 22 -10.54 0.72 3.09
CA ARG A 22 -10.63 -0.32 2.07
C ARG A 22 -9.41 -0.22 1.18
N LEU A 23 -8.74 -1.34 1.02
CA LEU A 23 -7.59 -1.46 0.14
C LEU A 23 -7.93 -2.44 -0.98
N LYS A 24 -7.94 -1.93 -2.21
CA LYS A 24 -8.11 -2.79 -3.36
C LYS A 24 -6.76 -2.98 -4.02
N ILE A 25 -6.35 -4.23 -4.18
CA ILE A 25 -5.11 -4.55 -4.88
C ILE A 25 -5.46 -5.57 -5.94
N VAL A 26 -5.38 -5.15 -7.19
CA VAL A 26 -5.74 -5.96 -8.34
C VAL A 26 -7.19 -6.45 -8.15
N ASP A 27 -7.39 -7.71 -7.84
CA ASP A 27 -8.74 -8.24 -7.65
C ASP A 27 -9.08 -8.53 -6.20
N LYS A 28 -8.21 -8.13 -5.26
CA LYS A 28 -8.49 -8.33 -3.85
C LYS A 28 -9.09 -7.07 -3.25
N ASP A 29 -10.02 -7.28 -2.34
CA ASP A 29 -10.70 -6.20 -1.64
C ASP A 29 -10.52 -6.46 -0.14
N ILE A 30 -9.69 -5.66 0.51
CA ILE A 30 -9.26 -5.90 1.88
C ILE A 30 -9.73 -4.76 2.76
N LEU A 31 -10.37 -5.11 3.86
CA LEU A 31 -10.78 -4.11 4.84
C LEU A 31 -9.74 -4.03 5.94
N LEU A 32 -9.40 -2.82 6.32
CA LEU A 32 -8.36 -2.57 7.32
C LEU A 32 -8.90 -1.71 8.43
N SER A 33 -8.57 -2.07 9.67
CA SER A 33 -8.74 -1.17 10.78
C SER A 33 -7.58 -0.18 10.81
N PHE A 34 -7.69 0.85 11.64
CA PHE A 34 -6.61 1.82 11.77
C PHE A 34 -5.30 1.17 12.26
N PRO A 35 -5.32 0.30 13.28
CA PRO A 35 -4.08 -0.38 13.67
C PRO A 35 -3.48 -1.21 12.54
N GLN A 36 -4.31 -1.86 11.75
CA GLN A 36 -3.81 -2.64 10.63
C GLN A 36 -3.21 -1.73 9.55
N LEU A 37 -3.79 -0.56 9.35
CA LEU A 37 -3.23 0.41 8.43
C LEU A 37 -1.87 0.91 8.91
N LEU A 38 -1.73 1.14 10.21
CA LEU A 38 -0.44 1.53 10.78
C LEU A 38 0.62 0.45 10.58
N GLN A 39 0.24 -0.80 10.78
CA GLN A 39 1.17 -1.90 10.54
C GLN A 39 1.59 -1.95 9.09
N LEU A 40 0.64 -1.78 8.20
CA LEU A 40 0.93 -1.77 6.77
C LEU A 40 1.90 -0.64 6.43
N ARG A 41 1.66 0.54 6.96
CA ARG A 41 2.53 1.68 6.72
C ARG A 41 3.96 1.39 7.17
N GLY A 42 4.11 0.81 8.36
CA GLY A 42 5.43 0.48 8.87
C GLY A 42 6.17 -0.50 7.99
N ARG A 43 5.47 -1.52 7.51
CA ARG A 43 6.10 -2.51 6.64
C ARG A 43 6.50 -1.91 5.30
N ILE A 44 5.61 -1.11 4.73
CA ILE A 44 5.89 -0.47 3.44
C ILE A 44 7.08 0.45 3.56
N ASN A 45 7.16 1.23 4.64
CA ASN A 45 8.27 2.14 4.82
C ASN A 45 9.59 1.41 4.94
N ARG A 46 9.60 0.26 5.62
CA ARG A 46 10.83 -0.53 5.71
C ARG A 46 11.22 -1.12 4.38
N LEU A 47 10.24 -1.61 3.62
CA LEU A 47 10.53 -2.23 2.33
C LEU A 47 10.96 -1.22 1.29
N SER A 48 10.50 0.01 1.40
CA SER A 48 10.76 1.02 0.38
C SER A 48 11.93 1.93 0.72
N CYS A 49 12.68 1.65 1.78
CA CYS A 49 13.89 2.41 2.01
C CYS A 49 14.94 2.01 0.96
N HIS A 50 15.91 2.89 0.77
CA HIS A 50 16.84 2.75 -0.35
C HIS A 50 17.52 1.39 -0.40
N ASN A 51 18.07 0.94 0.72
CA ASN A 51 18.81 -0.33 0.73
C ASN A 51 17.90 -1.52 0.45
N SER A 52 16.68 -1.50 0.99
CA SER A 52 15.75 -2.59 0.75
C SER A 52 15.31 -2.65 -0.70
N LEU A 53 15.07 -1.50 -1.31
CA LEU A 53 14.68 -1.48 -2.72
C LEU A 53 15.79 -2.02 -3.61
N GLU A 54 17.04 -1.65 -3.32
CA GLU A 54 18.14 -2.18 -4.10
C GLU A 54 18.21 -3.69 -4.01
N GLU A 55 18.04 -4.22 -2.81
CA GLU A 55 18.08 -5.66 -2.63
C GLU A 55 16.95 -6.35 -3.38
N ILE A 56 15.75 -5.78 -3.33
CA ILE A 56 14.61 -6.36 -4.03
C ILE A 56 14.85 -6.37 -5.53
N ILE A 57 15.36 -5.26 -6.07
CA ILE A 57 15.60 -5.16 -7.49
C ILE A 57 16.67 -6.17 -7.93
N ASP A 58 17.71 -6.34 -7.12
CA ASP A 58 18.81 -7.22 -7.47
C ASP A 58 18.42 -8.70 -7.37
N THR A 59 17.41 -9.02 -6.58
CA THR A 59 17.02 -10.42 -6.39
C THR A 59 15.82 -10.76 -7.26
N GLU A 60 14.63 -10.57 -6.75
CA GLU A 60 13.43 -11.07 -7.41
C GLU A 60 12.57 -9.99 -8.05
N ASN A 61 12.84 -8.74 -7.70
CA ASN A 61 12.13 -7.61 -8.27
C ASN A 61 10.66 -7.56 -7.87
N PHE A 62 10.31 -8.21 -6.76
CA PHE A 62 8.97 -8.11 -6.19
C PHE A 62 9.02 -8.50 -4.73
N VAL A 63 7.95 -8.21 -4.00
CA VAL A 63 7.81 -8.63 -2.61
C VAL A 63 6.46 -9.27 -2.40
N LEU A 64 6.40 -10.17 -1.43
CA LEU A 64 5.15 -10.73 -0.95
C LEU A 64 4.89 -10.12 0.42
N LEU A 65 3.68 -9.64 0.61
CA LEU A 65 3.35 -8.91 1.82
C LEU A 65 2.08 -9.46 2.42
N PHE A 66 2.12 -9.78 3.72
CA PHE A 66 0.92 -10.16 4.45
C PHE A 66 0.23 -8.90 4.94
N ILE A 67 -1.08 -8.82 4.74
CA ILE A 67 -1.88 -7.67 5.12
C ILE A 67 -3.05 -8.14 5.97
N ALA A 68 -3.51 -7.28 6.87
CA ALA A 68 -4.66 -7.53 7.73
C ALA A 68 -4.40 -8.73 8.63
N ASP A 69 -3.34 -8.64 9.43
CA ASP A 69 -2.98 -9.67 10.40
C ASP A 69 -2.75 -11.01 9.72
N ARG A 70 -2.08 -10.96 8.58
CA ARG A 70 -1.71 -12.16 7.80
C ARG A 70 -2.88 -12.85 7.16
N GLN A 71 -4.01 -12.19 7.06
CA GLN A 71 -5.16 -12.80 6.40
C GLN A 71 -5.05 -12.78 4.90
N HIS A 72 -4.29 -11.86 4.35
CA HIS A 72 -4.15 -11.71 2.91
C HIS A 72 -2.68 -11.63 2.53
N LEU A 73 -2.30 -12.44 1.57
CA LEU A 73 -0.95 -12.37 1.02
C LEU A 73 -1.05 -11.74 -0.35
N VAL A 74 -0.29 -10.66 -0.56
CA VAL A 74 -0.35 -9.94 -1.83
C VAL A 74 1.04 -9.87 -2.44
N TYR A 75 1.06 -9.84 -3.75
CA TYR A 75 2.27 -9.71 -4.55
C TYR A 75 2.37 -8.26 -5.00
N LEU A 76 3.54 -7.66 -4.79
CA LEU A 76 3.78 -6.28 -5.20
C LEU A 76 5.09 -6.20 -5.97
N ASP A 77 5.04 -5.72 -7.20
CA ASP A 77 6.27 -5.37 -7.88
C ASP A 77 6.69 -3.97 -7.39
N ILE A 78 7.83 -3.49 -7.87
CA ILE A 78 8.36 -2.23 -7.37
C ILE A 78 7.41 -1.06 -7.64
N PRO A 79 6.88 -0.89 -8.86
CA PRO A 79 5.94 0.22 -9.07
C PRO A 79 4.72 0.14 -8.17
N MET A 80 4.19 -1.07 -7.93
CA MET A 80 3.03 -1.23 -7.06
C MET A 80 3.38 -0.88 -5.62
N LEU A 81 4.56 -1.29 -5.16
CA LEU A 81 5.00 -0.97 -3.81
C LEU A 81 5.08 0.55 -3.61
N ILE A 82 5.65 1.25 -4.57
CA ILE A 82 5.78 2.70 -4.47
C ILE A 82 4.42 3.37 -4.53
N ASP A 83 3.54 2.88 -5.39
CA ASP A 83 2.19 3.43 -5.48
C ASP A 83 1.44 3.23 -4.17
N LEU A 84 1.52 2.05 -3.59
CA LEU A 84 0.87 1.79 -2.31
C LEU A 84 1.44 2.68 -1.22
N ARG A 85 2.75 2.88 -1.21
CA ARG A 85 3.37 3.77 -0.24
C ARG A 85 2.83 5.18 -0.36
N GLU A 86 2.70 5.67 -1.58
CA GLU A 86 2.21 7.02 -1.78
C GLU A 86 0.77 7.17 -1.33
N GLN A 87 -0.05 6.15 -1.58
CA GLN A 87 -1.44 6.22 -1.17
C GLN A 87 -1.58 6.15 0.35
N VAL A 88 -0.79 5.30 1.00
CA VAL A 88 -0.81 5.22 2.46
C VAL A 88 -0.35 6.54 3.06
N ASP A 89 0.76 7.08 2.55
CA ASP A 89 1.27 8.35 3.06
C ASP A 89 0.26 9.47 2.86
N SER A 90 -0.45 9.45 1.76
CA SER A 90 -1.45 10.46 1.48
C SER A 90 -2.56 10.46 2.50
N LEU A 91 -2.99 9.28 2.95
CA LEU A 91 -4.00 9.21 3.98
C LEU A 91 -3.53 9.84 5.29
N PHE A 92 -2.31 9.53 5.70
CA PHE A 92 -1.78 10.09 6.94
C PHE A 92 -1.50 11.57 6.78
N TYR A 93 -1.03 11.97 5.63
CA TYR A 93 -0.73 13.36 5.40
C TYR A 93 -2.00 14.21 5.47
N ASN A 94 -3.09 13.69 4.94
CA ASN A 94 -4.35 14.42 4.96
C ASN A 94 -4.95 14.52 6.34
N VAL A 95 -4.61 13.60 7.23
CA VAL A 95 -5.10 13.65 8.60
C VAL A 95 -4.29 14.62 9.43
N ASP A 96 -2.98 14.68 9.20
CA ASP A 96 -2.10 15.48 10.00
C ASP A 96 -2.41 16.95 10.05
N PRO A 97 -2.80 17.59 8.96
CA PRO A 97 -3.02 19.05 9.00
C PRO A 97 -4.00 19.48 10.05
N VAL A 98 -4.88 18.60 10.42
CA VAL A 98 -5.83 18.91 11.45
C VAL A 98 -5.14 19.20 12.76
N LEU A 99 -4.01 18.56 12.98
CA LEU A 99 -3.26 18.70 14.20
C LEU A 99 -2.40 19.95 14.20
N ALA A 100 -2.15 20.44 13.05
CA ALA A 100 -1.37 21.65 12.94
C ALA A 100 -2.26 22.85 13.18
#